data_8562b65ded43e29880fc05c4031cc64d
#
_entry.id   8562b65ded43e29880fc05c4031cc64d
#
_cell.length_a   1.000
_cell.length_b   1.000
_cell.length_c   1.000
_cell.angle_alpha   90.00
_cell.angle_beta   90.00
_cell.angle_gamma   90.00
#
_symmetry.space_group_name_H-M   'P 1'
#
loop_
_entity.id
_entity.type
_entity.pdbx_description
1 polymer ?
#
loop_
_entity_poly.entity_id
_entity_poly.type
_entity_poly.pdbx_seq_one_letter_code
_entity_poly.pdbx_strand_id
1 'polypeptide(L)'
;MEPIRRYEAVPRAVRRQRTPVSPTVVGVAFAVALALTVFDAAASWWAVEARGYATEANGLLAGVANAIGFGPTMAARAVWGVAGVSAIWLIWRRWRSPAAAWGLVAVASVMSLVAAWHLVGPLIVWNAR
;
A
#
# COMPACT_ATOMS: atom_id res chain seq x y z
N MET A 1 -15.08 -61.23 -10.13
CA MET A 1 -13.96 -60.48 -9.54
C MET A 1 -13.58 -59.39 -10.51
N GLU A 2 -14.03 -58.15 -10.29
CA GLU A 2 -13.65 -57.02 -11.12
C GLU A 2 -12.28 -56.53 -10.69
N PRO A 3 -11.39 -56.16 -11.63
CA PRO A 3 -10.07 -55.61 -11.26
C PRO A 3 -10.24 -54.21 -10.73
N ILE A 4 -9.73 -53.97 -9.52
CA ILE A 4 -9.63 -52.67 -8.88
C ILE A 4 -8.84 -51.75 -9.80
N ARG A 5 -9.51 -50.78 -10.45
CA ARG A 5 -8.85 -49.69 -11.18
C ARG A 5 -8.00 -48.92 -10.19
N ARG A 6 -6.69 -49.08 -10.28
CA ARG A 6 -5.76 -48.17 -9.63
C ARG A 6 -5.99 -46.80 -10.21
N TYR A 7 -6.53 -45.90 -9.42
CA TYR A 7 -6.50 -44.48 -9.75
C TYR A 7 -5.04 -44.07 -9.76
N GLU A 8 -4.43 -44.05 -10.95
CA GLU A 8 -3.15 -43.38 -11.14
C GLU A 8 -3.34 -41.91 -10.71
N ALA A 9 -2.72 -41.57 -9.62
CA ALA A 9 -2.68 -40.18 -9.18
C ALA A 9 -2.01 -39.36 -10.28
N VAL A 10 -2.83 -38.65 -11.06
CA VAL A 10 -2.34 -37.69 -12.04
C VAL A 10 -1.38 -36.76 -11.32
N PRO A 11 -0.09 -36.69 -11.71
CA PRO A 11 0.82 -35.77 -11.12
C PRO A 11 0.20 -34.38 -11.27
N ARG A 12 -0.17 -33.73 -10.16
CA ARG A 12 -0.52 -32.32 -10.15
C ARG A 12 0.74 -31.59 -10.60
N ALA A 13 0.89 -31.42 -11.90
CA ALA A 13 1.81 -30.45 -12.45
C ALA A 13 1.44 -29.16 -11.74
N VAL A 14 2.27 -28.76 -10.79
CA VAL A 14 2.19 -27.43 -10.15
C VAL A 14 2.35 -26.45 -11.28
N ARG A 15 1.20 -26.08 -11.87
CA ARG A 15 1.11 -25.09 -12.92
C ARG A 15 1.68 -23.83 -12.26
N ARG A 16 2.95 -23.56 -12.44
CA ARG A 16 3.55 -22.28 -12.05
C ARG A 16 2.70 -21.23 -12.72
N GLN A 17 1.76 -20.68 -11.96
CA GLN A 17 0.93 -19.57 -12.42
C GLN A 17 1.92 -18.45 -12.72
N ARG A 18 2.19 -18.22 -14.00
CA ARG A 18 2.97 -17.07 -14.43
C ARG A 18 2.21 -15.84 -13.92
N THR A 19 2.82 -15.08 -13.06
CA THR A 19 2.25 -13.82 -12.61
C THR A 19 2.04 -12.95 -13.85
N PRO A 20 0.83 -12.43 -14.09
CA PRO A 20 0.55 -11.59 -15.26
C PRO A 20 1.34 -10.28 -15.24
N VAL A 21 1.98 -9.97 -14.10
CA VAL A 21 2.79 -8.76 -13.90
C VAL A 21 4.28 -9.13 -13.87
N SER A 22 5.11 -8.43 -14.62
CA SER A 22 6.55 -8.72 -14.66
C SER A 22 7.20 -8.43 -13.29
N PRO A 23 8.25 -9.16 -12.90
CA PRO A 23 8.97 -8.92 -11.65
C PRO A 23 9.52 -7.49 -11.53
N THR A 24 9.92 -6.89 -12.63
CA THR A 24 10.41 -5.50 -12.69
C THR A 24 9.29 -4.53 -12.30
N VAL A 25 8.08 -4.69 -12.88
CA VAL A 25 6.92 -3.85 -12.56
C VAL A 25 6.55 -3.98 -11.09
N VAL A 26 6.55 -5.21 -10.54
CA VAL A 26 6.28 -5.43 -9.11
C VAL A 26 7.34 -4.78 -8.23
N GLY A 27 8.61 -4.86 -8.59
CA GLY A 27 9.71 -4.21 -7.86
C GLY A 27 9.58 -2.69 -7.88
N VAL A 28 9.26 -2.10 -9.03
CA VAL A 28 9.01 -0.65 -9.15
C VAL A 28 7.79 -0.25 -8.34
N ALA A 29 6.69 -0.99 -8.44
CA ALA A 29 5.47 -0.72 -7.67
C ALA A 29 5.73 -0.76 -6.15
N PHE A 30 6.53 -1.73 -5.67
CA PHE A 30 6.95 -1.80 -4.28
C PHE A 30 7.75 -0.56 -3.85
N ALA A 31 8.77 -0.17 -4.63
CA ALA A 31 9.62 0.98 -4.32
C ALA A 31 8.80 2.28 -4.31
N VAL A 32 7.91 2.47 -5.29
CA VAL A 32 7.02 3.63 -5.38
C VAL A 32 6.05 3.65 -4.21
N ALA A 33 5.37 2.53 -3.90
CA ALA A 33 4.44 2.45 -2.78
C ALA A 33 5.14 2.78 -1.45
N LEU A 34 6.35 2.28 -1.24
CA LEU A 34 7.12 2.54 -0.02
C LEU A 34 7.49 4.02 0.12
N ALA A 35 8.06 4.60 -0.95
CA ALA A 35 8.46 6.01 -0.98
C ALA A 35 7.27 6.95 -0.75
N LEU A 36 6.13 6.67 -1.42
CA LEU A 36 4.93 7.49 -1.29
C LEU A 36 4.24 7.33 0.06
N THR A 37 4.33 6.16 0.71
CA THR A 37 3.84 5.97 2.07
C THR A 37 4.59 6.86 3.06
N VAL A 38 5.92 6.96 2.93
CA VAL A 38 6.73 7.85 3.76
C VAL A 38 6.45 9.31 3.43
N PHE A 39 6.35 9.64 2.14
CA PHE A 39 6.01 10.98 1.68
C PHE A 39 4.66 11.46 2.23
N ASP A 40 3.63 10.62 2.19
CA ASP A 40 2.29 10.95 2.68
C ASP A 40 2.29 11.27 4.19
N ALA A 41 3.03 10.49 4.98
CA ALA A 41 3.18 10.76 6.41
C ALA A 41 3.92 12.10 6.67
N ALA A 42 4.98 12.38 5.92
CA ALA A 42 5.74 13.62 6.03
C ALA A 42 4.92 14.84 5.55
N ALA A 43 4.20 14.72 4.44
CA ALA A 43 3.35 15.77 3.92
C ALA A 43 2.18 16.09 4.88
N SER A 44 1.58 15.08 5.48
CA SER A 44 0.54 15.24 6.51
C SER A 44 1.10 15.93 7.75
N TRP A 45 2.29 15.53 8.19
CA TRP A 45 2.98 16.20 9.31
C TRP A 45 3.17 17.68 9.02
N TRP A 46 3.79 17.99 7.89
CA TRP A 46 4.05 19.38 7.51
C TRP A 46 2.75 20.21 7.38
N ALA A 47 1.70 19.63 6.79
CA ALA A 47 0.42 20.31 6.61
C ALA A 47 -0.23 20.68 7.95
N VAL A 48 -0.14 19.82 8.96
CA VAL A 48 -0.69 20.05 10.30
C VAL A 48 0.15 21.08 11.08
N GLU A 49 1.48 21.00 10.98
CA GLU A 49 2.35 22.03 11.60
C GLU A 49 2.08 23.42 11.02
N ALA A 50 1.87 23.50 9.70
CA ALA A 50 1.67 24.78 9.01
C ALA A 50 0.24 25.36 9.18
N ARG A 51 -0.78 24.52 9.38
CA ARG A 51 -2.20 24.92 9.29
C ARG A 51 -3.05 24.51 10.48
N GLY A 52 -2.49 23.73 11.41
CA GLY A 52 -3.18 23.20 12.57
C GLY A 52 -4.00 21.94 12.29
N TYR A 53 -4.49 21.31 13.36
CA TYR A 53 -5.23 20.03 13.32
C TYR A 53 -6.52 20.04 12.49
N ALA A 54 -7.11 21.22 12.29
CA ALA A 54 -8.36 21.35 11.52
C ALA A 54 -8.23 20.93 10.04
N THR A 55 -7.00 20.69 9.57
CA THR A 55 -6.74 20.25 8.19
C THR A 55 -6.70 18.73 8.02
N GLU A 56 -6.72 17.93 9.11
CA GLU A 56 -6.75 16.48 9.02
C GLU A 56 -8.16 16.01 8.60
N ALA A 57 -8.29 15.63 7.35
CA ALA A 57 -9.56 15.17 6.78
C ALA A 57 -9.99 13.77 7.28
N ASN A 58 -9.06 13.01 7.87
CA ASN A 58 -9.33 11.67 8.39
C ASN A 58 -9.72 11.76 9.87
N GLY A 59 -11.02 11.68 10.14
CA GLY A 59 -11.56 11.76 11.50
C GLY A 59 -11.02 10.71 12.47
N LEU A 60 -10.66 9.51 12.00
CA LEU A 60 -10.02 8.48 12.81
C LEU A 60 -8.62 8.92 13.25
N LEU A 61 -7.81 9.42 12.30
CA LEU A 61 -6.46 9.92 12.61
C LEU A 61 -6.51 11.14 13.54
N ALA A 62 -7.46 12.04 13.33
CA ALA A 62 -7.69 13.17 14.22
C ALA A 62 -8.04 12.71 15.64
N GLY A 63 -8.89 11.71 15.79
CA GLY A 63 -9.25 11.10 17.09
C GLY A 63 -8.04 10.48 17.79
N VAL A 64 -7.22 9.70 17.07
CA VAL A 64 -6.00 9.10 17.62
C VAL A 64 -4.99 10.20 17.99
N ALA A 65 -4.81 11.20 17.14
CA ALA A 65 -3.89 12.31 17.39
C ALA A 65 -4.28 13.14 18.62
N ASN A 66 -5.58 13.31 18.89
CA ASN A 66 -6.06 13.93 20.11
C ASN A 66 -5.78 13.09 21.37
N ALA A 67 -5.74 11.76 21.25
CA ALA A 67 -5.52 10.86 22.39
C ALA A 67 -4.04 10.68 22.74
N ILE A 68 -3.15 10.51 21.74
CA ILE A 68 -1.74 10.17 21.96
C ILE A 68 -0.75 11.21 21.43
N GLY A 69 -1.25 12.29 20.84
CA GLY A 69 -0.46 13.32 20.19
C GLY A 69 -0.24 13.08 18.71
N PHE A 70 0.00 14.17 17.99
CA PHE A 70 0.14 14.13 16.53
C PHE A 70 1.40 13.40 16.07
N GLY A 71 2.55 13.68 16.67
CA GLY A 71 3.83 13.07 16.33
C GLY A 71 3.79 11.54 16.42
N PRO A 72 3.41 10.93 17.55
CA PRO A 72 3.24 9.50 17.69
C PRO A 72 2.25 8.90 16.68
N THR A 73 1.14 9.61 16.38
CA THR A 73 0.15 9.16 15.41
C THR A 73 0.72 9.08 13.99
N MET A 74 1.48 10.09 13.55
CA MET A 74 2.12 10.09 12.22
C MET A 74 3.23 9.05 12.13
N ALA A 75 4.01 8.88 13.19
CA ALA A 75 5.02 7.82 13.26
C ALA A 75 4.37 6.43 13.16
N ALA A 76 3.30 6.17 13.90
CA ALA A 76 2.56 4.92 13.84
C ALA A 76 1.98 4.69 12.43
N ARG A 77 1.39 5.70 11.80
CA ARG A 77 0.89 5.64 10.41
C ARG A 77 1.98 5.23 9.43
N ALA A 78 3.16 5.87 9.50
CA ALA A 78 4.28 5.55 8.64
C ALA A 78 4.75 4.10 8.84
N VAL A 79 4.92 3.67 10.10
CA VAL A 79 5.35 2.30 10.44
C VAL A 79 4.35 1.27 9.92
N TRP A 80 3.05 1.45 10.15
CA TRP A 80 2.02 0.54 9.68
C TRP A 80 1.93 0.49 8.16
N GLY A 81 2.05 1.63 7.49
CA GLY A 81 2.08 1.71 6.03
C GLY A 81 3.26 0.96 5.44
N VAL A 82 4.47 1.21 5.96
CA VAL A 82 5.70 0.52 5.54
C VAL A 82 5.61 -0.98 5.82
N ALA A 83 5.12 -1.39 7.00
CA ALA A 83 4.94 -2.79 7.34
C ALA A 83 3.93 -3.48 6.41
N GLY A 84 2.80 -2.84 6.10
CA GLY A 84 1.78 -3.37 5.20
C GLY A 84 2.32 -3.58 3.78
N VAL A 85 2.96 -2.56 3.20
CA VAL A 85 3.58 -2.65 1.86
C VAL A 85 4.65 -3.74 1.84
N SER A 86 5.50 -3.81 2.88
CA SER A 86 6.54 -4.82 3.00
C SER A 86 5.97 -6.23 3.13
N ALA A 87 4.88 -6.41 3.88
CA ALA A 87 4.20 -7.70 4.01
C ALA A 87 3.68 -8.20 2.65
N ILE A 88 3.03 -7.33 1.86
CA ILE A 88 2.56 -7.68 0.52
C ILE A 88 3.74 -8.09 -0.38
N TRP A 89 4.86 -7.34 -0.30
CA TRP A 89 6.08 -7.66 -1.03
C TRP A 89 6.65 -9.03 -0.64
N LEU A 90 6.72 -9.35 0.66
CA LEU A 90 7.19 -10.62 1.17
C LEU A 90 6.30 -11.78 0.72
N ILE A 91 4.97 -11.59 0.73
CA ILE A 91 4.00 -12.55 0.21
C ILE A 91 4.28 -12.81 -1.27
N TRP A 92 4.41 -11.76 -2.06
CA TRP A 92 4.74 -11.91 -3.48
C TRP A 92 6.09 -12.61 -3.68
N ARG A 93 7.11 -12.19 -2.95
CA ARG A 93 8.47 -12.77 -3.08
C ARG A 93 8.48 -14.25 -2.73
N ARG A 94 7.76 -14.65 -1.68
CA ARG A 94 7.75 -16.03 -1.17
C ARG A 94 6.89 -16.97 -2.01
N TRP A 95 5.72 -16.53 -2.45
CA TRP A 95 4.73 -17.39 -3.10
C TRP A 95 4.46 -17.02 -4.56
N ARG A 96 5.05 -15.95 -5.08
CA ARG A 96 4.79 -15.44 -6.44
C ARG A 96 3.29 -15.22 -6.70
N SER A 97 2.55 -14.82 -5.67
CA SER A 97 1.11 -14.62 -5.72
C SER A 97 0.72 -13.51 -6.71
N PRO A 98 -0.14 -13.80 -7.71
CA PRO A 98 -0.66 -12.76 -8.61
C PRO A 98 -1.46 -11.69 -7.86
N ALA A 99 -2.21 -12.08 -6.82
CA ALA A 99 -2.97 -11.14 -6.00
C ALA A 99 -2.05 -10.15 -5.27
N ALA A 100 -0.92 -10.63 -4.72
CA ALA A 100 0.06 -9.75 -4.08
C ALA A 100 0.74 -8.82 -5.10
N ALA A 101 1.03 -9.30 -6.34
CA ALA A 101 1.58 -8.46 -7.41
C ALA A 101 0.63 -7.30 -7.77
N TRP A 102 -0.64 -7.62 -8.02
CA TRP A 102 -1.66 -6.61 -8.30
C TRP A 102 -1.96 -5.72 -7.10
N GLY A 103 -1.89 -6.26 -5.89
CA GLY A 103 -2.01 -5.49 -4.65
C GLY A 103 -0.95 -4.39 -4.55
N LEU A 104 0.31 -4.69 -4.86
CA LEU A 104 1.39 -3.68 -4.87
C LEU A 104 1.16 -2.61 -5.95
N VAL A 105 0.74 -3.02 -7.16
CA VAL A 105 0.41 -2.07 -8.23
C VAL A 105 -0.75 -1.16 -7.82
N ALA A 106 -1.80 -1.73 -7.22
CA ALA A 106 -2.94 -0.95 -6.75
C ALA A 106 -2.56 0.04 -5.65
N VAL A 107 -1.78 -0.40 -4.65
CA VAL A 107 -1.28 0.48 -3.57
C VAL A 107 -0.43 1.60 -4.15
N ALA A 108 0.52 1.29 -5.04
CA ALA A 108 1.36 2.31 -5.69
C ALA A 108 0.51 3.33 -6.46
N SER A 109 -0.52 2.89 -7.18
CA SER A 109 -1.43 3.76 -7.92
C SER A 109 -2.24 4.68 -7.00
N VAL A 110 -2.83 4.13 -5.94
CA VAL A 110 -3.59 4.92 -4.95
C VAL A 110 -2.68 5.93 -4.26
N MET A 111 -1.50 5.52 -3.82
CA MET A 111 -0.55 6.43 -3.17
C MET A 111 -0.04 7.52 -4.12
N SER A 112 0.07 7.24 -5.43
CA SER A 112 0.40 8.26 -6.43
C SER A 112 -0.71 9.31 -6.55
N LEU A 113 -1.97 8.90 -6.50
CA LEU A 113 -3.11 9.84 -6.50
C LEU A 113 -3.13 10.69 -5.21
N VAL A 114 -2.87 10.09 -4.06
CA VAL A 114 -2.75 10.81 -2.78
C VAL A 114 -1.60 11.82 -2.82
N ALA A 115 -0.44 11.43 -3.34
CA ALA A 115 0.69 12.34 -3.49
C ALA A 115 0.37 13.50 -4.46
N ALA A 116 -0.27 13.22 -5.58
CA ALA A 116 -0.74 14.26 -6.50
C ALA A 116 -1.71 15.22 -5.81
N TRP A 117 -2.62 14.72 -4.99
CA TRP A 117 -3.52 15.56 -4.20
C TRP A 117 -2.77 16.47 -3.23
N HIS A 118 -1.75 15.97 -2.52
CA HIS A 118 -0.93 16.80 -1.64
C HIS A 118 -0.21 17.92 -2.38
N LEU A 119 0.16 17.70 -3.64
CA LEU A 119 0.86 18.70 -4.45
C LEU A 119 -0.11 19.72 -5.10
N VAL A 120 -1.25 19.27 -5.59
CA VAL A 120 -2.16 20.09 -6.40
C VAL A 120 -3.34 20.64 -5.60
N GLY A 121 -3.83 19.88 -4.61
CA GLY A 121 -4.99 20.25 -3.80
C GLY A 121 -4.88 21.65 -3.16
N PRO A 122 -3.75 22.01 -2.52
CA PRO A 122 -3.56 23.34 -1.97
C PRO A 122 -3.66 24.48 -3.00
N LEU A 123 -3.19 24.24 -4.24
CA LEU A 123 -3.26 25.22 -5.32
C LEU A 123 -4.70 25.44 -5.80
N ILE A 124 -5.50 24.36 -5.86
CA ILE A 124 -6.90 24.44 -6.26
C ILE A 124 -7.71 25.22 -5.21
N VAL A 125 -7.51 24.89 -3.93
CA VAL A 125 -8.24 25.56 -2.83
C VAL A 125 -7.81 27.03 -2.69
N TRP A 126 -6.56 27.35 -2.97
CA TRP A 126 -6.06 28.74 -2.94
C TRP A 126 -6.69 29.62 -4.02
N ASN A 127 -6.82 29.09 -5.24
CA ASN A 127 -7.38 29.80 -6.38
C ASN A 127 -8.92 29.91 -6.36
N ALA A 128 -9.60 29.16 -5.49
CA ALA A 128 -11.06 29.19 -5.35
C ALA A 128 -11.56 30.20 -4.30
N ARG A 129 -10.68 30.94 -3.65
CA ARG A 129 -10.98 32.02 -2.69
C ARG A 129 -10.75 33.38 -3.30
#